data_66c3724fcee7c9003df0b98f71f26360
#
_entry.id   66c3724fcee7c9003df0b98f71f26360
#
_cell.length_a   1.000
_cell.length_b   1.000
_cell.length_c   1.000
_cell.angle_alpha   90.00
_cell.angle_beta   90.00
_cell.angle_gamma   90.00
#
_symmetry.space_group_name_H-M   'P 1'
#
loop_
_entity.id
_entity.type
_entity.pdbx_description
1 polymer ?
#
loop_
_entity_poly.entity_id
_entity_poly.type
_entity_poly.pdbx_seq_one_letter_code
_entity_poly.pdbx_strand_id
1 'polypeptide(L)'
;FLKELELLWDERNMVIARRAGLIAPKFQGGGINDFALWVNSQIIYPLADRANSNSRMVVVEFVVLRDGSVADVHAVFGSDPVLNELAEKAVQKSPKWTPGEQNGEKRNVRMTVAIDFVNE
;
A
#
# COMPACT_ATOMS: atom_id res chain seq x y z
N PHE A 1 4.17 -19.52 -22.48
CA PHE A 1 3.55 -18.34 -21.94
C PHE A 1 4.39 -17.84 -20.77
N LEU A 2 4.48 -16.54 -20.67
CA LEU A 2 5.23 -15.92 -19.60
C LEU A 2 4.27 -15.11 -18.74
N LYS A 3 4.30 -15.36 -17.44
CA LYS A 3 3.62 -14.47 -16.52
C LYS A 3 4.31 -13.13 -16.56
N GLU A 4 3.54 -12.08 -16.59
CA GLU A 4 4.08 -10.76 -16.44
C GLU A 4 4.73 -10.63 -15.07
N LEU A 5 5.98 -10.17 -15.06
CA LEU A 5 6.68 -9.97 -13.79
C LEU A 5 6.18 -8.69 -13.13
N GLU A 6 5.87 -8.81 -11.85
CA GLU A 6 5.57 -7.66 -11.01
C GLU A 6 6.87 -6.94 -10.66
N LEU A 7 6.83 -5.63 -10.70
CA LEU A 7 7.94 -4.82 -10.22
C LEU A 7 7.72 -4.50 -8.75
N LEU A 8 8.80 -4.50 -7.98
CA LEU A 8 8.76 -4.15 -6.58
C LEU A 8 9.26 -2.73 -6.41
N TRP A 9 8.45 -1.87 -5.84
CA TRP A 9 8.86 -0.53 -5.46
C TRP A 9 9.31 -0.53 -4.01
N ASP A 10 10.53 -0.07 -3.76
CA ASP A 10 11.09 0.11 -2.43
C ASP A 10 11.81 1.45 -2.42
N GLU A 11 11.41 2.34 -1.53
CA GLU A 11 12.00 3.67 -1.47
C GLU A 11 13.49 3.65 -1.17
N ARG A 12 13.97 2.61 -0.48
CA ARG A 12 15.41 2.45 -0.22
C ARG A 12 16.19 2.20 -1.50
N ASN A 13 15.53 1.71 -2.54
CA ASN A 13 16.15 1.39 -3.84
C ASN A 13 15.73 2.40 -4.92
N MET A 14 15.24 3.56 -4.52
CA MET A 14 14.70 4.56 -5.45
C MET A 14 15.70 4.96 -6.53
N VAL A 15 16.97 5.12 -6.18
CA VAL A 15 18.00 5.52 -7.16
C VAL A 15 18.19 4.42 -8.20
N ILE A 16 18.23 3.17 -7.76
CA ILE A 16 18.38 2.02 -8.67
C ILE A 16 17.14 1.91 -9.57
N ALA A 17 15.95 2.08 -9.00
CA ALA A 17 14.70 2.03 -9.75
C ALA A 17 14.65 3.10 -10.84
N ARG A 18 15.08 4.33 -10.53
CA ARG A 18 15.12 5.43 -11.51
C ARG A 18 16.10 5.11 -12.65
N ARG A 19 17.24 4.54 -12.35
CA ARG A 19 18.21 4.14 -13.37
C ARG A 19 17.66 3.03 -14.28
N ALA A 20 16.80 2.20 -13.75
CA ALA A 20 16.12 1.16 -14.51
C ALA A 20 14.90 1.69 -15.30
N GLY A 21 14.63 2.99 -15.22
CA GLY A 21 13.51 3.62 -15.92
C GLY A 21 12.17 3.39 -15.25
N LEU A 22 12.16 2.96 -13.97
CA LEU A 22 10.93 2.71 -13.23
C LEU A 22 10.39 4.01 -12.63
N ILE A 23 9.11 4.27 -12.91
CA ILE A 23 8.34 5.36 -12.29
C ILE A 23 7.32 4.71 -11.37
N ALA A 24 7.33 5.11 -10.09
CA ALA A 24 6.43 4.54 -9.09
C ALA A 24 4.96 4.89 -9.39
N PRO A 25 4.03 4.02 -9.00
CA PRO A 25 2.61 4.37 -9.00
C PRO A 25 2.36 5.61 -8.14
N LYS A 26 1.35 6.39 -8.49
CA LYS A 26 0.95 7.58 -7.74
C LYS A 26 -0.48 7.46 -7.27
N PHE A 27 -0.70 7.82 -6.00
CA PHE A 27 -2.03 7.88 -5.43
C PHE A 27 -2.54 9.31 -5.49
N GLN A 28 -3.46 9.57 -6.40
CA GLN A 28 -4.05 10.92 -6.59
C GLN A 28 -2.99 12.01 -6.70
N GLY A 29 -1.94 11.73 -7.46
CA GLY A 29 -0.82 12.65 -7.65
C GLY A 29 0.23 12.62 -6.55
N GLY A 30 0.01 11.85 -5.49
CA GLY A 30 0.92 11.75 -4.35
C GLY A 30 1.57 10.38 -4.23
N GLY A 31 2.29 10.17 -3.13
CA GLY A 31 3.02 8.95 -2.86
C GLY A 31 2.36 8.05 -1.84
N ILE A 32 3.15 7.11 -1.31
CA ILE A 32 2.65 6.11 -0.38
C ILE A 32 2.19 6.73 0.94
N ASN A 33 2.79 7.84 1.36
CA ASN A 33 2.38 8.51 2.59
C ASN A 33 0.98 9.09 2.48
N ASP A 34 0.63 9.63 1.31
CA ASP A 34 -0.72 10.13 1.05
C ASP A 34 -1.73 8.98 1.06
N PHE A 35 -1.34 7.84 0.54
CA PHE A 35 -2.18 6.65 0.59
C PHE A 35 -2.38 6.17 2.03
N ALA A 36 -1.32 6.17 2.84
CA ALA A 36 -1.41 5.79 4.24
C ALA A 36 -2.41 6.68 5.00
N LEU A 37 -2.37 7.98 4.75
CA LEU A 37 -3.33 8.92 5.34
C LEU A 37 -4.76 8.62 4.89
N TRP A 38 -4.94 8.35 3.60
CA TRP A 38 -6.26 7.98 3.08
C TRP A 38 -6.77 6.70 3.73
N VAL A 39 -5.94 5.67 3.83
CA VAL A 39 -6.31 4.40 4.47
C VAL A 39 -6.75 4.64 5.90
N ASN A 40 -5.98 5.41 6.67
CA ASN A 40 -6.33 5.73 8.04
C ASN A 40 -7.68 6.44 8.15
N SER A 41 -8.03 7.28 7.18
CA SER A 41 -9.31 7.99 7.17
C SER A 41 -10.50 7.05 6.94
N GLN A 42 -10.26 5.86 6.40
CA GLN A 42 -11.30 4.87 6.10
C GLN A 42 -11.54 3.88 7.24
N ILE A 43 -10.71 3.93 8.28
CA ILE A 43 -10.77 2.94 9.36
C ILE A 43 -11.45 3.54 10.58
N ILE A 44 -12.42 2.78 11.11
CA ILE A 44 -13.04 3.08 12.39
C ILE A 44 -12.44 2.11 13.39
N TYR A 45 -11.71 2.63 14.38
CA TYR A 45 -11.08 1.80 15.39
C TYR A 45 -12.14 1.13 16.28
N PRO A 46 -11.99 -0.17 16.57
CA PRO A 46 -12.80 -0.80 17.60
C PRO A 46 -12.61 -0.09 18.94
N LEU A 47 -13.69 0.03 19.72
CA LEU A 47 -13.67 0.74 20.98
C LEU A 47 -12.63 0.16 21.95
N ALA A 48 -12.50 -1.15 21.98
CA ALA A 48 -11.53 -1.83 22.83
C ALA A 48 -10.09 -1.43 22.50
N ASP A 49 -9.79 -1.25 21.23
CA ASP A 49 -8.45 -0.82 20.80
C ASP A 49 -8.22 0.66 21.09
N ARG A 50 -9.26 1.47 21.09
CA ARG A 50 -9.16 2.88 21.47
C ARG A 50 -8.75 3.05 22.93
N ALA A 51 -9.10 2.11 23.79
CA ALA A 51 -8.72 2.14 25.18
C ALA A 51 -7.26 1.77 25.41
N ASN A 52 -6.61 1.21 24.42
CA ASN A 52 -5.21 0.81 24.49
C ASN A 52 -4.32 1.99 24.09
N SER A 53 -3.39 2.36 24.97
CA SER A 53 -2.50 3.49 24.72
C SER A 53 -1.32 3.14 23.83
N ASN A 54 -1.13 1.87 23.48
CA ASN A 54 -0.01 1.45 22.65
C ASN A 54 -0.30 1.66 21.17
N SER A 55 0.71 2.20 20.48
CA SER A 55 0.68 2.27 19.03
C SER A 55 0.80 0.88 18.45
N ARG A 56 0.04 0.59 17.40
CA ARG A 56 0.07 -0.69 16.71
C ARG A 56 0.21 -0.45 15.21
N MET A 57 1.12 -1.16 14.60
CA MET A 57 1.38 -1.01 13.18
C MET A 57 0.98 -2.27 12.42
N VAL A 58 0.36 -2.07 11.26
CA VAL A 58 0.10 -3.14 10.31
C VAL A 58 0.76 -2.74 9.00
N VAL A 59 1.55 -3.64 8.43
CA VAL A 59 2.11 -3.44 7.09
C VAL A 59 1.31 -4.29 6.11
N VAL A 60 0.77 -3.65 5.10
CA VAL A 60 -0.04 -4.30 4.07
C VAL A 60 0.71 -4.27 2.75
N GLU A 61 0.83 -5.44 2.12
CA GLU A 61 1.39 -5.57 0.79
C GLU A 61 0.25 -5.63 -0.23
N PHE A 62 0.43 -4.97 -1.35
CA PHE A 62 -0.59 -4.93 -2.40
C PHE A 62 0.06 -4.65 -3.75
N VAL A 63 -0.67 -4.90 -4.82
CA VAL A 63 -0.20 -4.64 -6.17
C VAL A 63 -1.05 -3.55 -6.81
N VAL A 64 -0.42 -2.54 -7.37
CA VAL A 64 -1.08 -1.59 -8.26
C VAL A 64 -0.96 -2.14 -9.67
N LEU A 65 -2.08 -2.53 -10.25
CA LEU A 65 -2.13 -3.13 -11.57
C LEU A 65 -1.97 -2.07 -12.67
N ARG A 66 -1.73 -2.51 -13.88
CA ARG A 66 -1.54 -1.62 -15.04
C ARG A 66 -2.74 -0.72 -15.31
N ASP A 67 -3.93 -1.09 -14.87
CA ASP A 67 -5.11 -0.26 -15.02
C ASP A 67 -5.33 0.69 -13.82
N GLY A 68 -4.44 0.65 -12.83
CA GLY A 68 -4.53 1.47 -11.63
C GLY A 68 -5.32 0.86 -10.49
N SER A 69 -5.94 -0.29 -10.69
CA SER A 69 -6.66 -0.96 -9.61
C SER A 69 -5.69 -1.64 -8.65
N VAL A 70 -6.17 -1.90 -7.43
CA VAL A 70 -5.39 -2.55 -6.37
C VAL A 70 -5.82 -4.01 -6.26
N ALA A 71 -4.83 -4.90 -6.17
CA ALA A 71 -5.07 -6.34 -6.10
C ALA A 71 -4.10 -7.00 -5.13
N ASP A 72 -4.34 -8.27 -4.84
CA ASP A 72 -3.45 -9.11 -4.01
C ASP A 72 -3.08 -8.44 -2.69
N VAL A 73 -4.11 -8.00 -1.96
CA VAL A 73 -3.96 -7.25 -0.72
C VAL A 73 -3.84 -8.22 0.45
N HIS A 74 -2.76 -8.11 1.22
CA HIS A 74 -2.62 -8.92 2.43
C HIS A 74 -1.67 -8.29 3.43
N ALA A 75 -1.95 -8.46 4.71
CA ALA A 75 -1.06 -8.00 5.77
C ALA A 75 0.17 -8.91 5.84
N VAL A 76 1.35 -8.31 5.87
CA VAL A 76 2.62 -9.03 5.99
C VAL A 76 3.25 -8.82 7.36
N PHE A 77 2.75 -7.87 8.15
CA PHE A 77 3.19 -7.60 9.50
C PHE A 77 2.04 -7.04 10.31
N GLY A 78 1.89 -7.54 11.52
CA GLY A 78 0.88 -7.05 12.47
C GLY A 78 0.48 -8.16 13.41
N SER A 79 0.45 -7.86 14.72
CA SER A 79 0.18 -8.86 15.75
C SER A 79 -1.29 -9.04 16.09
N ASP A 80 -2.13 -8.08 15.68
CA ASP A 80 -3.57 -8.11 16.01
C ASP A 80 -4.38 -8.47 14.77
N PRO A 81 -5.02 -9.66 14.74
CA PRO A 81 -5.79 -10.08 13.57
C PRO A 81 -6.94 -9.14 13.20
N VAL A 82 -7.53 -8.47 14.19
CA VAL A 82 -8.63 -7.53 13.95
C VAL A 82 -8.11 -6.31 13.21
N LEU A 83 -6.99 -5.75 13.65
CA LEU A 83 -6.39 -4.59 12.98
C LEU A 83 -5.85 -4.97 11.60
N ASN A 84 -5.28 -6.15 11.46
CA ASN A 84 -4.80 -6.65 10.17
C ASN A 84 -5.95 -6.69 9.15
N GLU A 85 -7.09 -7.22 9.56
CA GLU A 85 -8.26 -7.31 8.69
C GLU A 85 -8.81 -5.92 8.33
N LEU A 86 -8.88 -5.01 9.30
CA LEU A 86 -9.33 -3.64 9.05
C LEU A 86 -8.43 -2.94 8.03
N ALA A 87 -7.12 -3.11 8.18
CA ALA A 87 -6.16 -2.52 7.25
C ALA A 87 -6.29 -3.11 5.85
N GLU A 88 -6.41 -4.43 5.74
CA GLU A 88 -6.59 -5.09 4.44
C GLU A 88 -7.85 -4.62 3.73
N LYS A 89 -8.96 -4.55 4.45
CA LYS A 89 -10.24 -4.11 3.87
C LYS A 89 -10.18 -2.66 3.41
N ALA A 90 -9.51 -1.80 4.18
CA ALA A 90 -9.37 -0.39 3.81
C ALA A 90 -8.52 -0.25 2.55
N VAL A 91 -7.42 -0.98 2.44
CA VAL A 91 -6.57 -0.96 1.23
C VAL A 91 -7.34 -1.46 0.02
N GLN A 92 -8.17 -2.49 0.19
CA GLN A 92 -8.99 -3.04 -0.91
C GLN A 92 -9.99 -2.04 -1.46
N LYS A 93 -10.39 -1.04 -0.67
CA LYS A 93 -11.33 0.00 -1.09
C LYS A 93 -10.66 1.14 -1.85
N SER A 94 -9.39 1.05 -2.10
CA SER A 94 -8.63 2.13 -2.74
C SER A 94 -9.26 2.58 -4.06
N PRO A 95 -9.40 3.89 -4.28
CA PRO A 95 -9.67 4.38 -5.62
C PRO A 95 -8.51 4.06 -6.55
N LYS A 96 -8.70 4.26 -7.83
CA LYS A 96 -7.67 3.95 -8.81
C LYS A 96 -6.44 4.84 -8.66
N TRP A 97 -5.30 4.21 -8.85
CA TRP A 97 -4.00 4.86 -8.87
C TRP A 97 -3.60 5.21 -10.29
N THR A 98 -2.65 6.13 -10.43
CA THR A 98 -1.87 6.23 -11.66
C THR A 98 -0.87 5.08 -11.63
N PRO A 99 -0.92 4.15 -12.60
CA PRO A 99 -0.06 2.97 -12.54
C PRO A 99 1.42 3.32 -12.70
N GLY A 100 2.27 2.45 -12.17
CA GLY A 100 3.69 2.55 -12.39
C GLY A 100 4.07 2.24 -13.82
N GLU A 101 5.23 2.73 -14.25
CA GLU A 101 5.72 2.53 -15.60
C GLU A 101 7.19 2.15 -15.58
N GLN A 102 7.61 1.42 -16.59
CA GLN A 102 9.01 1.18 -16.84
C GLN A 102 9.29 1.47 -18.31
N ASN A 103 10.15 2.48 -18.56
CA ASN A 103 10.51 2.90 -19.92
C ASN A 103 9.28 3.21 -20.78
N GLY A 104 8.28 3.85 -20.18
CA GLY A 104 7.06 4.26 -20.86
C GLY A 104 5.96 3.21 -20.92
N GLU A 105 6.22 2.00 -20.43
CA GLU A 105 5.22 0.94 -20.41
C GLU A 105 4.61 0.80 -19.01
N LYS A 106 3.29 0.75 -18.94
CA LYS A 106 2.59 0.50 -17.68
C LYS A 106 2.89 -0.90 -17.18
N ARG A 107 3.14 -1.02 -15.88
CA ARG A 107 3.53 -2.28 -15.26
C ARG A 107 2.74 -2.50 -13.98
N ASN A 108 2.57 -3.76 -13.61
CA ASN A 108 2.08 -4.11 -12.28
C ASN A 108 3.22 -3.89 -11.29
N VAL A 109 2.94 -3.16 -10.20
CA VAL A 109 3.96 -2.84 -9.20
C VAL A 109 3.48 -3.27 -7.83
N ARG A 110 4.27 -4.08 -7.14
CA ARG A 110 4.01 -4.50 -5.77
C ARG A 110 4.55 -3.46 -4.81
N MET A 111 3.72 -3.06 -3.86
CA MET A 111 4.05 -2.03 -2.89
C MET A 111 3.67 -2.47 -1.49
N THR A 112 4.20 -1.79 -0.51
CA THR A 112 3.79 -1.95 0.89
C THR A 112 3.39 -0.60 1.46
N VAL A 113 2.42 -0.62 2.36
CA VAL A 113 2.02 0.56 3.12
C VAL A 113 1.98 0.22 4.60
N ALA A 114 2.57 1.08 5.42
CA ALA A 114 2.53 0.93 6.86
C ALA A 114 1.37 1.77 7.40
N ILE A 115 0.47 1.11 8.09
CA ILE A 115 -0.70 1.75 8.72
C ILE A 115 -0.45 1.78 10.22
N ASP A 116 -0.34 2.95 10.79
CA ASP A 116 -0.08 3.11 12.20
C ASP A 116 -1.36 3.41 12.94
N PHE A 117 -1.80 2.45 13.74
CA PHE A 117 -3.01 2.59 14.56
C PHE A 117 -2.60 3.26 15.87
N VAL A 118 -2.57 4.57 15.85
CA VAL A 118 -2.25 5.36 17.04
C VAL A 118 -3.54 5.71 17.76
N ASN A 119 -3.57 5.41 19.03
CA ASN A 119 -4.71 5.72 19.88
C ASN A 119 -4.47 7.07 20.55
N GLU A 120 -5.26 8.04 20.17
CA GLU A 120 -5.19 9.40 20.77
C GLU A 120 -6.23 9.60 21.82
#